data_6feb5f32930fd97b5f81e99991565de5
#
_entry.id   6feb5f32930fd97b5f81e99991565de5
#
_cell.length_a   1.000
_cell.length_b   1.000
_cell.length_c   1.000
_cell.angle_alpha   90.00
_cell.angle_beta   90.00
_cell.angle_gamma   90.00
#
_symmetry.space_group_name_H-M   'P 1'
#
loop_
_entity.id
_entity.type
_entity.pdbx_description
1 polymer ?
#
loop_
_entity_poly.entity_id
_entity_poly.type
_entity_poly.pdbx_seq_one_letter_code
_entity_poly.pdbx_strand_id
1 'polypeptide(L)'
;MNLEKIDDKPAKNARRRLPGLSVRDGFTLHPFDADFSVRTSGLVAGRHLKSGHPHDRHATAYYGVAPSVFLALIKRWQRSRPAAPLAETTFVDLGAGMGRAVLLASALGFRSVVGVELHPTLARIAQSNLRVWRAAGRERSPTRILHSDAVEFALPTGPVLAFLFNPFAAPVLRRLLKSWRMPPSSSCTALDLLYVNNEQEGELEAAKGWTRLFLGKVPRSKADAIADHKIMANQPEGEYASSNWEDCSIWRRTG
;
A
#
# COMPACT_ATOMS: atom_id res chain seq x y z
N MET A 1 30.81 47.20 -14.14
CA MET A 1 29.92 46.11 -14.55
C MET A 1 30.04 45.02 -13.49
N ASN A 2 29.15 45.12 -12.47
CA ASN A 2 29.19 44.28 -11.28
C ASN A 2 28.56 42.90 -11.60
N LEU A 3 29.37 41.86 -11.44
CA LEU A 3 28.87 40.49 -11.44
C LEU A 3 28.33 40.20 -10.02
N GLU A 4 27.00 40.16 -9.88
CA GLU A 4 26.33 39.69 -8.67
C GLU A 4 26.67 38.21 -8.45
N LYS A 5 27.26 37.93 -7.29
CA LYS A 5 27.44 36.57 -6.78
C LYS A 5 26.08 36.00 -6.49
N ILE A 6 25.68 34.98 -7.27
CA ILE A 6 24.56 34.11 -6.93
C ILE A 6 24.97 33.28 -5.71
N ASP A 7 24.40 33.62 -4.57
CA ASP A 7 24.58 32.94 -3.29
C ASP A 7 23.82 31.59 -3.36
N ASP A 8 24.53 30.54 -3.77
CA ASP A 8 24.06 29.18 -3.83
C ASP A 8 24.04 28.58 -2.40
N LYS A 9 23.05 28.99 -1.58
CA LYS A 9 22.79 28.37 -0.31
C LYS A 9 22.11 27.02 -0.56
N PRO A 10 22.76 25.90 -0.24
CA PRO A 10 22.11 24.61 -0.35
C PRO A 10 20.87 24.61 0.56
N ALA A 11 19.70 24.37 -0.03
CA ALA A 11 18.44 24.25 0.68
C ALA A 11 18.62 23.30 1.87
N LYS A 12 18.45 23.82 3.08
CA LYS A 12 18.42 23.08 4.36
C LYS A 12 17.17 22.19 4.47
N ASN A 13 16.93 21.35 3.51
CA ASN A 13 16.10 20.16 3.69
C ASN A 13 17.03 19.01 4.11
N ALA A 14 17.53 19.07 5.34
CA ALA A 14 18.06 17.90 6.00
C ALA A 14 17.02 16.79 5.79
N ARG A 15 17.41 15.72 5.07
CA ARG A 15 16.59 14.53 4.81
C ARG A 15 16.07 14.04 6.17
N ARG A 16 14.86 14.42 6.53
CA ARG A 16 14.24 14.09 7.81
C ARG A 16 14.13 12.57 7.86
N ARG A 17 14.97 11.96 8.66
CA ARG A 17 15.02 10.52 8.84
C ARG A 17 13.69 10.09 9.45
N LEU A 18 13.03 9.11 8.85
CA LEU A 18 11.81 8.54 9.41
C LEU A 18 12.21 7.60 10.58
N PRO A 19 11.72 7.84 11.80
CA PRO A 19 11.90 6.91 12.93
C PRO A 19 11.35 5.54 12.58
N GLY A 20 11.92 4.48 13.15
CA GLY A 20 11.50 3.09 12.89
C GLY A 20 12.14 2.43 11.65
N LEU A 21 12.92 3.17 10.85
CA LEU A 21 13.60 2.64 9.66
C LEU A 21 15.11 2.47 9.83
N SER A 22 15.62 2.47 11.05
CA SER A 22 17.04 2.24 11.32
C SER A 22 17.27 1.28 12.47
N VAL A 23 18.45 0.66 12.50
CA VAL A 23 18.88 -0.23 13.59
C VAL A 23 18.82 0.47 14.95
N ARG A 24 19.10 1.77 15.02
CA ARG A 24 19.00 2.56 16.26
C ARG A 24 17.57 2.71 16.77
N ASP A 25 16.58 2.56 15.89
CA ASP A 25 15.16 2.64 16.22
C ASP A 25 14.52 1.26 16.37
N GLY A 26 15.32 0.20 16.65
CA GLY A 26 14.82 -1.17 16.79
C GLY A 26 14.41 -1.83 15.47
N PHE A 27 14.94 -1.35 14.34
CA PHE A 27 14.61 -1.93 13.03
C PHE A 27 14.91 -3.42 12.98
N THR A 28 13.91 -4.20 12.58
CA THR A 28 14.01 -5.65 12.35
C THR A 28 13.69 -5.94 10.88
N LEU A 29 14.55 -6.75 10.26
CA LEU A 29 14.39 -7.15 8.87
C LEU A 29 13.37 -8.30 8.77
N HIS A 30 12.36 -8.16 7.93
CA HIS A 30 11.46 -9.25 7.57
C HIS A 30 12.16 -10.24 6.62
N PRO A 31 11.95 -11.57 6.72
CA PRO A 31 12.52 -12.55 5.79
C PRO A 31 12.35 -12.20 4.32
N PHE A 32 11.18 -11.70 3.93
CA PHE A 32 10.93 -11.21 2.57
C PHE A 32 12.01 -10.23 2.07
N ASP A 33 12.40 -9.28 2.92
CA ASP A 33 13.42 -8.30 2.52
C ASP A 33 14.80 -8.93 2.38
N ALA A 34 15.14 -9.88 3.26
CA ALA A 34 16.40 -10.63 3.20
C ALA A 34 16.47 -11.50 1.94
N ASP A 35 15.41 -12.27 1.67
CA ASP A 35 15.34 -13.22 0.54
C ASP A 35 15.37 -12.51 -0.82
N PHE A 36 14.83 -11.30 -0.87
CA PHE A 36 14.67 -10.56 -2.13
C PHE A 36 15.57 -9.33 -2.28
N SER A 37 16.41 -9.03 -1.29
CA SER A 37 17.32 -7.87 -1.26
C SER A 37 16.58 -6.53 -1.46
N VAL A 38 15.39 -6.42 -0.90
CA VAL A 38 14.56 -5.22 -0.92
C VAL A 38 14.48 -4.59 0.47
N ARG A 39 13.87 -3.44 0.59
CA ARG A 39 13.71 -2.72 1.85
C ARG A 39 12.26 -2.32 2.04
N THR A 40 11.45 -3.23 2.57
CA THR A 40 10.03 -3.00 2.86
C THR A 40 9.67 -3.23 4.33
N SER A 41 10.68 -3.51 5.16
CA SER A 41 10.50 -3.74 6.59
C SER A 41 10.52 -2.43 7.39
N GLY A 42 10.05 -2.53 8.61
CA GLY A 42 9.97 -1.45 9.58
C GLY A 42 8.55 -0.97 9.79
N LEU A 43 8.38 -0.20 10.87
CA LEU A 43 7.13 0.47 11.21
C LEU A 43 7.43 1.96 11.40
N VAL A 44 6.62 2.82 10.76
CA VAL A 44 6.68 4.27 10.93
C VAL A 44 5.33 4.75 11.39
N ALA A 45 5.25 5.28 12.60
CA ALA A 45 3.99 5.82 13.12
C ALA A 45 3.47 6.97 12.24
N GLY A 46 2.15 7.04 12.05
CA GLY A 46 1.52 8.03 11.16
C GLY A 46 1.87 9.48 11.49
N ARG A 47 2.06 9.81 12.79
CA ARG A 47 2.51 11.14 13.22
C ARG A 47 3.88 11.57 12.67
N HIS A 48 4.69 10.62 12.21
CA HIS A 48 5.99 10.88 11.58
C HIS A 48 5.91 10.95 10.05
N LEU A 49 4.80 10.53 9.45
CA LEU A 49 4.56 10.60 8.02
C LEU A 49 4.06 12.00 7.64
N LYS A 50 4.98 12.94 7.62
CA LYS A 50 4.74 14.36 7.30
C LYS A 50 5.33 14.70 5.94
N SER A 51 4.49 14.80 4.92
CA SER A 51 4.86 15.22 3.54
C SER A 51 4.67 16.72 3.31
N GLY A 52 3.91 17.37 4.18
CA GLY A 52 3.41 18.74 4.01
C GLY A 52 2.03 18.79 3.34
N HIS A 53 1.43 17.63 3.06
CA HIS A 53 0.11 17.56 2.45
C HIS A 53 -1.02 17.62 3.50
N PRO A 54 -2.19 18.24 3.18
CA PRO A 54 -3.33 18.29 4.12
C PRO A 54 -3.83 16.93 4.60
N HIS A 55 -3.62 15.86 3.81
CA HIS A 55 -4.02 14.51 4.18
C HIS A 55 -3.05 13.79 5.12
N ASP A 56 -1.88 14.35 5.43
CA ASP A 56 -0.90 13.77 6.39
C ASP A 56 -1.53 13.48 7.76
N ARG A 57 -2.47 14.32 8.19
CA ARG A 57 -3.21 14.14 9.47
C ARG A 57 -4.11 12.91 9.49
N HIS A 58 -4.35 12.31 8.34
CA HIS A 58 -5.18 11.12 8.17
C HIS A 58 -4.35 9.87 7.84
N ALA A 59 -3.03 10.01 7.67
CA ALA A 59 -2.15 8.87 7.44
C ALA A 59 -2.10 7.99 8.69
N THR A 60 -2.26 6.69 8.49
CA THR A 60 -2.02 5.67 9.52
C THR A 60 -0.53 5.32 9.57
N ALA A 61 -0.14 4.33 10.37
CA ALA A 61 1.24 3.89 10.39
C ALA A 61 1.62 3.20 9.07
N TYR A 62 2.86 3.42 8.60
CA TYR A 62 3.43 2.55 7.60
C TYR A 62 3.85 1.21 8.22
N TYR A 63 3.40 0.15 7.61
CA TYR A 63 3.80 -1.22 7.88
C TYR A 63 3.64 -2.08 6.61
N GLY A 64 4.58 -3.01 6.34
CA GLY A 64 4.50 -3.86 5.15
C GLY A 64 3.58 -5.05 5.36
N VAL A 65 2.60 -5.27 4.48
CA VAL A 65 1.69 -6.42 4.57
C VAL A 65 2.44 -7.75 4.60
N ALA A 66 2.00 -8.69 5.44
CA ALA A 66 2.55 -10.04 5.47
C ALA A 66 2.33 -10.75 4.11
N PRO A 67 3.39 -11.30 3.47
CA PRO A 67 3.26 -11.96 2.17
C PRO A 67 2.20 -13.06 2.14
N SER A 68 2.09 -13.86 3.20
CA SER A 68 1.08 -14.93 3.29
C SER A 68 -0.36 -14.40 3.29
N VAL A 69 -0.62 -13.28 3.98
CA VAL A 69 -1.93 -12.63 4.00
C VAL A 69 -2.28 -12.09 2.61
N PHE A 70 -1.35 -11.37 1.99
CA PHE A 70 -1.54 -10.86 0.64
C PHE A 70 -1.90 -11.97 -0.36
N LEU A 71 -1.09 -13.03 -0.41
CA LEU A 71 -1.30 -14.15 -1.33
C LEU A 71 -2.60 -14.92 -1.04
N ALA A 72 -2.97 -15.07 0.24
CA ALA A 72 -4.23 -15.69 0.62
C ALA A 72 -5.44 -14.87 0.15
N LEU A 73 -5.38 -13.54 0.25
CA LEU A 73 -6.43 -12.65 -0.23
C LEU A 73 -6.56 -12.67 -1.76
N ILE A 74 -5.44 -12.65 -2.49
CA ILE A 74 -5.48 -12.79 -3.96
C ILE A 74 -6.15 -14.11 -4.37
N LYS A 75 -5.77 -15.24 -3.75
CA LYS A 75 -6.40 -16.54 -4.01
C LYS A 75 -7.90 -16.53 -3.70
N ARG A 76 -8.31 -15.87 -2.60
CA ARG A 76 -9.71 -15.76 -2.22
C ARG A 76 -10.49 -14.89 -3.21
N TRP A 77 -9.93 -13.77 -3.62
CA TRP A 77 -10.50 -12.90 -4.64
C TRP A 77 -10.71 -13.66 -5.97
N GLN A 78 -9.71 -14.40 -6.45
CA GLN A 78 -9.85 -15.21 -7.66
C GLN A 78 -10.99 -16.23 -7.58
N ARG A 79 -11.23 -16.83 -6.39
CA ARG A 79 -12.36 -17.74 -6.15
C ARG A 79 -13.71 -17.04 -6.09
N SER A 80 -13.77 -15.74 -5.87
CA SER A 80 -15.00 -14.95 -5.87
C SER A 80 -15.55 -14.66 -7.27
N ARG A 81 -14.96 -15.24 -8.30
CA ARG A 81 -15.33 -15.04 -9.72
C ARG A 81 -15.31 -13.55 -10.09
N PRO A 82 -14.14 -12.91 -10.13
CA PRO A 82 -14.02 -11.53 -10.58
C PRO A 82 -14.50 -11.38 -12.03
N ALA A 83 -14.83 -10.15 -12.41
CA ALA A 83 -15.34 -9.83 -13.76
C ALA A 83 -14.34 -10.14 -14.89
N ALA A 84 -13.05 -10.22 -14.56
CA ALA A 84 -11.99 -10.55 -15.51
C ALA A 84 -10.89 -11.39 -14.83
N PRO A 85 -10.13 -12.18 -15.59
CA PRO A 85 -8.99 -12.90 -15.07
C PRO A 85 -7.87 -11.93 -14.63
N LEU A 86 -6.96 -12.43 -13.81
CA LEU A 86 -5.83 -11.66 -13.28
C LEU A 86 -5.02 -10.96 -14.39
N ALA A 87 -4.77 -11.65 -15.51
CA ALA A 87 -3.98 -11.13 -16.64
C ALA A 87 -4.65 -9.94 -17.37
N GLU A 88 -5.95 -9.73 -17.19
CA GLU A 88 -6.69 -8.60 -17.75
C GLU A 88 -6.96 -7.49 -16.72
N THR A 89 -6.70 -7.77 -15.45
CA THR A 89 -6.99 -6.87 -14.32
C THR A 89 -5.77 -6.02 -13.98
N THR A 90 -5.96 -4.71 -13.78
CA THR A 90 -4.94 -3.83 -13.21
C THR A 90 -5.02 -3.87 -11.68
N PHE A 91 -3.89 -4.17 -11.03
CA PHE A 91 -3.77 -4.06 -9.57
C PHE A 91 -3.35 -2.64 -9.17
N VAL A 92 -4.02 -2.07 -8.18
CA VAL A 92 -3.73 -0.71 -7.68
C VAL A 92 -3.59 -0.74 -6.16
N ASP A 93 -2.40 -0.46 -5.65
CA ASP A 93 -2.10 -0.34 -4.22
C ASP A 93 -2.13 1.14 -3.82
N LEU A 94 -3.09 1.53 -2.98
CA LEU A 94 -3.30 2.90 -2.52
C LEU A 94 -2.78 3.06 -1.08
N GLY A 95 -1.77 3.88 -0.93
CA GLY A 95 -0.92 3.92 0.26
C GLY A 95 0.15 2.82 0.19
N ALA A 96 0.84 2.74 -0.96
CA ALA A 96 1.76 1.64 -1.25
C ALA A 96 2.97 1.56 -0.31
N GLY A 97 3.22 2.59 0.48
CA GLY A 97 4.33 2.63 1.41
C GLY A 97 5.67 2.39 0.72
N MET A 98 6.44 1.43 1.22
CA MET A 98 7.70 1.00 0.58
C MET A 98 7.52 -0.08 -0.51
N GLY A 99 6.26 -0.40 -0.89
CA GLY A 99 5.91 -1.15 -2.09
C GLY A 99 5.84 -2.68 -1.94
N ARG A 100 5.74 -3.27 -0.74
CA ARG A 100 5.72 -4.74 -0.59
C ARG A 100 4.58 -5.40 -1.36
N ALA A 101 3.35 -4.90 -1.24
CA ALA A 101 2.21 -5.45 -1.97
C ALA A 101 2.37 -5.27 -3.49
N VAL A 102 2.94 -4.14 -3.93
CA VAL A 102 3.25 -3.88 -5.34
C VAL A 102 4.24 -4.90 -5.90
N LEU A 103 5.34 -5.19 -5.16
CA LEU A 103 6.32 -6.20 -5.57
C LEU A 103 5.69 -7.58 -5.67
N LEU A 104 4.91 -7.99 -4.66
CA LEU A 104 4.19 -9.26 -4.65
C LEU A 104 3.21 -9.35 -5.83
N ALA A 105 2.41 -8.31 -6.08
CA ALA A 105 1.47 -8.26 -7.19
C ALA A 105 2.18 -8.33 -8.54
N SER A 106 3.33 -7.64 -8.69
CA SER A 106 4.08 -7.60 -9.94
C SER A 106 4.60 -8.98 -10.40
N ALA A 107 4.76 -9.91 -9.46
CA ALA A 107 5.18 -11.29 -9.75
C ALA A 107 4.03 -12.22 -10.15
N LEU A 108 2.77 -11.79 -10.06
CA LEU A 108 1.61 -12.66 -10.27
C LEU A 108 1.06 -12.64 -11.71
N GLY A 109 1.51 -11.73 -12.57
CA GLY A 109 1.06 -11.63 -13.96
C GLY A 109 -0.26 -10.85 -14.13
N PHE A 110 -0.52 -9.82 -13.33
CA PHE A 110 -1.56 -8.84 -13.60
C PHE A 110 -1.32 -8.11 -14.92
N ARG A 111 -2.37 -7.57 -15.55
CA ARG A 111 -2.23 -6.72 -16.75
C ARG A 111 -1.23 -5.58 -16.52
N SER A 112 -1.31 -4.95 -15.36
CA SER A 112 -0.34 -3.96 -14.87
C SER A 112 -0.50 -3.78 -13.36
N VAL A 113 0.53 -3.21 -12.73
CA VAL A 113 0.54 -2.93 -11.29
C VAL A 113 0.89 -1.47 -11.06
N VAL A 114 0.13 -0.79 -10.23
CA VAL A 114 0.36 0.61 -9.87
C VAL A 114 0.38 0.74 -8.36
N GLY A 115 1.44 1.29 -7.81
CA GLY A 115 1.48 1.75 -6.42
C GLY A 115 1.32 3.26 -6.36
N VAL A 116 0.47 3.76 -5.47
CA VAL A 116 0.26 5.19 -5.21
C VAL A 116 0.65 5.48 -3.77
N GLU A 117 1.59 6.39 -3.56
CA GLU A 117 2.11 6.72 -2.23
C GLU A 117 2.25 8.23 -2.07
N LEU A 118 1.67 8.76 -0.98
CA LEU A 118 1.67 10.20 -0.68
C LEU A 118 3.03 10.67 -0.13
N HIS A 119 3.67 9.86 0.72
CA HIS A 119 4.89 10.27 1.39
C HIS A 119 6.12 10.13 0.48
N PRO A 120 6.84 11.23 0.14
CA PRO A 120 7.90 11.21 -0.89
C PRO A 120 9.06 10.27 -0.55
N THR A 121 9.38 10.10 0.74
CA THR A 121 10.46 9.18 1.14
C THR A 121 10.05 7.71 0.96
N LEU A 122 8.81 7.34 1.31
CA LEU A 122 8.31 5.98 1.12
C LEU A 122 8.19 5.66 -0.38
N ALA A 123 7.62 6.56 -1.17
CA ALA A 123 7.54 6.41 -2.63
C ALA A 123 8.91 6.20 -3.29
N ARG A 124 9.94 6.96 -2.86
CA ARG A 124 11.33 6.80 -3.36
C ARG A 124 11.93 5.45 -2.98
N ILE A 125 11.66 4.96 -1.75
CA ILE A 125 12.10 3.62 -1.32
C ILE A 125 11.39 2.56 -2.16
N ALA A 126 10.08 2.67 -2.36
CA ALA A 126 9.31 1.76 -3.20
C ALA A 126 9.84 1.69 -4.65
N GLN A 127 10.17 2.85 -5.24
CA GLN A 127 10.77 2.92 -6.57
C GLN A 127 12.17 2.26 -6.60
N SER A 128 12.96 2.40 -5.54
CA SER A 128 14.25 1.72 -5.41
C SER A 128 14.07 0.21 -5.31
N ASN A 129 13.13 -0.26 -4.49
CA ASN A 129 12.79 -1.67 -4.36
C ASN A 129 12.33 -2.27 -5.69
N LEU A 130 11.49 -1.56 -6.44
CA LEU A 130 11.04 -1.99 -7.76
C LEU A 130 12.21 -2.14 -8.74
N ARG A 131 13.21 -1.25 -8.70
CA ARG A 131 14.41 -1.38 -9.54
C ARG A 131 15.20 -2.65 -9.21
N VAL A 132 15.40 -2.94 -7.92
CA VAL A 132 16.08 -4.18 -7.46
C VAL A 132 15.29 -5.41 -7.90
N TRP A 133 13.97 -5.38 -7.72
CA TRP A 133 13.07 -6.47 -8.08
C TRP A 133 13.09 -6.77 -9.59
N ARG A 134 13.05 -5.72 -10.41
CA ARG A 134 13.13 -5.78 -11.87
C ARG A 134 14.48 -6.29 -12.36
N ALA A 135 15.57 -5.79 -11.79
CA ALA A 135 16.93 -6.24 -12.13
C ALA A 135 17.15 -7.74 -11.83
N ALA A 136 16.43 -8.28 -10.83
CA ALA A 136 16.43 -9.70 -10.50
C ALA A 136 15.47 -10.55 -11.36
N GLY A 137 14.82 -9.98 -12.39
CA GLY A 137 13.91 -10.69 -13.29
C GLY A 137 12.60 -11.16 -12.65
N ARG A 138 12.17 -10.54 -11.55
CA ARG A 138 11.00 -10.98 -10.79
C ARG A 138 9.71 -10.30 -11.21
N GLU A 139 9.80 -9.20 -11.96
CA GLU A 139 8.64 -8.47 -12.48
C GLU A 139 8.03 -9.21 -13.66
N ARG A 140 6.79 -9.67 -13.52
CA ARG A 140 5.99 -10.31 -14.58
C ARG A 140 4.90 -9.40 -15.14
N SER A 141 4.56 -8.33 -14.41
CA SER A 141 3.56 -7.35 -14.80
C SER A 141 4.24 -5.99 -14.97
N PRO A 142 3.93 -5.20 -15.99
CA PRO A 142 4.38 -3.80 -16.09
C PRO A 142 3.99 -3.05 -14.81
N THR A 143 4.98 -2.52 -14.07
CA THR A 143 4.77 -1.96 -12.74
C THR A 143 5.31 -0.53 -12.63
N ARG A 144 4.59 0.33 -11.95
CA ARG A 144 5.02 1.70 -11.63
C ARG A 144 4.63 2.11 -10.22
N ILE A 145 5.42 3.01 -9.64
CA ILE A 145 5.14 3.68 -8.37
C ILE A 145 4.96 5.18 -8.64
N LEU A 146 3.84 5.72 -8.20
CA LEU A 146 3.49 7.13 -8.31
C LEU A 146 3.60 7.80 -6.94
N HIS A 147 4.28 8.94 -6.88
CA HIS A 147 4.21 9.83 -5.74
C HIS A 147 3.00 10.75 -5.96
N SER A 148 1.88 10.43 -5.33
CA SER A 148 0.60 11.13 -5.53
C SER A 148 -0.34 10.88 -4.36
N ASP A 149 -1.35 11.75 -4.22
CA ASP A 149 -2.48 11.50 -3.33
C ASP A 149 -3.43 10.45 -3.95
N ALA A 150 -3.83 9.46 -3.15
CA ALA A 150 -4.76 8.41 -3.55
C ALA A 150 -6.12 8.97 -4.00
N VAL A 151 -6.58 10.09 -3.43
CA VAL A 151 -7.86 10.73 -3.80
C VAL A 151 -7.81 11.38 -5.17
N GLU A 152 -6.65 11.83 -5.61
CA GLU A 152 -6.43 12.45 -6.93
C GLU A 152 -6.12 11.42 -8.02
N PHE A 153 -5.88 10.17 -7.62
CA PHE A 153 -5.55 9.11 -8.55
C PHE A 153 -6.79 8.63 -9.31
N ALA A 154 -6.79 8.80 -10.63
CA ALA A 154 -7.84 8.27 -11.50
C ALA A 154 -7.65 6.76 -11.71
N LEU A 155 -8.74 5.99 -11.54
CA LEU A 155 -8.70 4.55 -11.80
C LEU A 155 -8.31 4.26 -13.26
N PRO A 156 -7.48 3.22 -13.50
CA PRO A 156 -7.13 2.78 -14.85
C PRO A 156 -8.35 2.30 -15.64
N THR A 157 -8.19 2.27 -16.96
CA THR A 157 -9.19 1.67 -17.86
C THR A 157 -9.28 0.16 -17.69
N GLY A 158 -10.48 -0.39 -17.82
CA GLY A 158 -10.75 -1.82 -17.71
C GLY A 158 -10.95 -2.30 -16.27
N PRO A 159 -10.87 -3.60 -16.01
CA PRO A 159 -11.03 -4.16 -14.67
C PRO A 159 -9.91 -3.76 -13.72
N VAL A 160 -10.26 -3.41 -12.48
CA VAL A 160 -9.33 -2.96 -11.43
C VAL A 160 -9.54 -3.78 -10.17
N LEU A 161 -8.43 -4.21 -9.57
CA LEU A 161 -8.36 -4.70 -8.20
C LEU A 161 -7.61 -3.67 -7.36
N ALA A 162 -8.34 -2.91 -6.55
CA ALA A 162 -7.76 -2.00 -5.57
C ALA A 162 -7.33 -2.74 -4.32
N PHE A 163 -6.26 -2.29 -3.69
CA PHE A 163 -5.73 -2.82 -2.45
C PHE A 163 -5.51 -1.68 -1.45
N LEU A 164 -5.95 -1.89 -0.21
CA LEU A 164 -5.72 -1.02 0.93
C LEU A 164 -5.18 -1.85 2.09
N PHE A 165 -4.07 -1.42 2.69
CA PHE A 165 -3.65 -1.91 3.99
C PHE A 165 -3.81 -0.77 5.02
N ASN A 166 -5.06 -0.46 5.37
CA ASN A 166 -5.45 0.60 6.30
C ASN A 166 -4.60 1.88 6.17
N PRO A 167 -4.46 2.46 4.96
CA PRO A 167 -3.47 3.51 4.72
C PRO A 167 -3.89 4.87 5.26
N PHE A 168 -5.18 5.07 5.55
CA PHE A 168 -5.73 6.36 5.96
C PHE A 168 -7.06 6.23 6.71
N ALA A 169 -7.38 7.24 7.51
CA ALA A 169 -8.61 7.33 8.30
C ALA A 169 -9.87 7.56 7.42
N ALA A 170 -11.05 7.36 8.01
CA ALA A 170 -12.36 7.45 7.40
C ALA A 170 -12.60 8.67 6.48
N PRO A 171 -12.17 9.92 6.79
CA PRO A 171 -12.43 11.05 5.90
C PRO A 171 -11.81 10.90 4.51
N VAL A 172 -10.62 10.30 4.39
CA VAL A 172 -9.97 10.05 3.10
C VAL A 172 -10.64 8.88 2.40
N LEU A 173 -10.95 7.78 3.12
CA LEU A 173 -11.66 6.64 2.54
C LEU A 173 -13.02 7.06 1.95
N ARG A 174 -13.82 7.88 2.67
CA ARG A 174 -15.08 8.40 2.15
C ARG A 174 -14.93 9.21 0.85
N ARG A 175 -13.88 10.04 0.76
CA ARG A 175 -13.59 10.78 -0.48
C ARG A 175 -13.23 9.83 -1.62
N LEU A 176 -12.41 8.83 -1.35
CA LEU A 176 -12.01 7.82 -2.31
C LEU A 176 -13.22 7.03 -2.82
N LEU A 177 -14.08 6.50 -1.93
CA LEU A 177 -15.29 5.78 -2.29
C LEU A 177 -16.27 6.65 -3.09
N LYS A 178 -16.32 7.96 -2.81
CA LYS A 178 -17.12 8.92 -3.58
C LYS A 178 -16.55 9.15 -4.98
N SER A 179 -15.22 9.22 -5.13
CA SER A 179 -14.58 9.37 -6.46
C SER A 179 -14.71 8.09 -7.30
N TRP A 180 -14.88 6.94 -6.68
CA TRP A 180 -15.06 5.65 -7.34
C TRP A 180 -16.52 5.36 -7.73
N ARG A 181 -17.38 6.37 -7.72
CA ARG A 181 -18.68 6.23 -8.38
C ARG A 181 -18.43 6.02 -9.87
N MET A 182 -18.84 4.87 -10.36
CA MET A 182 -18.62 4.47 -11.76
C MET A 182 -19.86 4.84 -12.58
N PRO A 183 -19.89 6.03 -13.22
CA PRO A 183 -20.95 6.34 -14.16
C PRO A 183 -20.84 5.40 -15.38
N PRO A 184 -21.90 5.23 -16.18
CA PRO A 184 -21.85 4.40 -17.39
C PRO A 184 -20.74 4.75 -18.38
N SER A 185 -20.25 6.00 -18.34
CA SER A 185 -19.13 6.49 -19.14
C SER A 185 -17.76 6.23 -18.51
N SER A 186 -17.67 5.53 -17.36
CA SER A 186 -16.40 5.23 -16.70
C SER A 186 -15.53 4.33 -17.57
N SER A 187 -14.26 4.67 -17.67
CA SER A 187 -13.27 3.82 -18.34
C SER A 187 -12.88 2.59 -17.50
N CYS A 188 -13.08 2.63 -16.17
CA CYS A 188 -12.98 1.48 -15.30
C CYS A 188 -14.26 0.66 -15.45
N THR A 189 -14.15 -0.59 -15.92
CA THR A 189 -15.30 -1.44 -16.25
C THR A 189 -15.74 -2.36 -15.12
N ALA A 190 -14.86 -2.64 -14.17
CA ALA A 190 -15.14 -3.41 -12.95
C ALA A 190 -14.16 -3.02 -11.85
N LEU A 191 -14.63 -2.94 -10.61
CA LEU A 191 -13.80 -2.58 -9.47
C LEU A 191 -14.07 -3.50 -8.29
N ASP A 192 -13.04 -4.24 -7.89
CA ASP A 192 -12.99 -4.99 -6.64
C ASP A 192 -11.98 -4.34 -5.69
N LEU A 193 -12.18 -4.49 -4.39
CA LEU A 193 -11.32 -3.95 -3.34
C LEU A 193 -10.93 -5.06 -2.35
N LEU A 194 -9.63 -5.20 -2.10
CA LEU A 194 -9.08 -5.94 -0.97
C LEU A 194 -8.72 -4.94 0.13
N TYR A 195 -9.25 -5.12 1.32
CA TYR A 195 -8.97 -4.26 2.45
C TYR A 195 -8.41 -5.09 3.62
N VAL A 196 -7.16 -4.81 4.00
CA VAL A 196 -6.42 -5.45 5.09
C VAL A 196 -6.38 -4.50 6.27
N ASN A 197 -6.45 -5.03 7.49
CA ASN A 197 -6.61 -4.27 8.72
C ASN A 197 -7.74 -3.24 8.56
N ASN A 198 -8.94 -3.77 8.29
CA ASN A 198 -10.09 -3.03 7.78
C ASN A 198 -10.82 -2.20 8.85
N GLU A 199 -10.09 -1.39 9.61
CA GLU A 199 -10.61 -0.56 10.71
C GLU A 199 -11.75 0.38 10.27
N GLN A 200 -11.78 0.79 9.00
CA GLN A 200 -12.80 1.68 8.45
C GLN A 200 -13.88 0.92 7.67
N GLU A 201 -14.12 -0.34 7.99
CA GLU A 201 -15.10 -1.21 7.32
C GLU A 201 -16.51 -0.57 7.23
N GLY A 202 -16.94 0.12 8.28
CA GLY A 202 -18.22 0.81 8.32
C GLY A 202 -18.43 1.86 7.23
N GLU A 203 -17.36 2.43 6.68
CA GLU A 203 -17.46 3.37 5.56
C GLU A 203 -17.84 2.67 4.25
N LEU A 204 -17.39 1.43 4.05
CA LEU A 204 -17.75 0.59 2.91
C LEU A 204 -19.18 0.05 3.07
N GLU A 205 -19.59 -0.33 4.27
CA GLU A 205 -20.96 -0.76 4.58
C GLU A 205 -21.97 0.35 4.31
N ALA A 206 -21.63 1.59 4.64
CA ALA A 206 -22.46 2.76 4.40
C ALA A 206 -22.46 3.24 2.93
N ALA A 207 -21.47 2.84 2.15
CA ALA A 207 -21.31 3.27 0.77
C ALA A 207 -22.25 2.50 -0.17
N LYS A 208 -23.14 3.24 -0.88
CA LYS A 208 -24.05 2.62 -1.86
C LYS A 208 -23.28 2.00 -3.04
N GLY A 209 -23.78 0.87 -3.53
CA GLY A 209 -23.25 0.18 -4.70
C GLY A 209 -21.98 -0.61 -4.44
N TRP A 210 -21.74 -1.02 -3.19
CA TRP A 210 -20.72 -1.98 -2.82
C TRP A 210 -21.34 -3.24 -2.24
N THR A 211 -20.87 -4.39 -2.67
CA THR A 211 -21.26 -5.71 -2.15
C THR A 211 -20.07 -6.34 -1.48
N ARG A 212 -20.23 -6.74 -0.23
CA ARG A 212 -19.21 -7.46 0.52
C ARG A 212 -19.18 -8.93 0.10
N LEU A 213 -18.04 -9.39 -0.39
CA LEU A 213 -17.81 -10.77 -0.81
C LEU A 213 -17.15 -11.60 0.29
N PHE A 214 -16.40 -10.95 1.17
CA PHE A 214 -15.73 -11.60 2.30
C PHE A 214 -15.52 -10.60 3.45
N LEU A 215 -15.67 -11.09 4.67
CA LEU A 215 -15.24 -10.44 5.91
C LEU A 215 -14.71 -11.51 6.85
N GLY A 216 -13.52 -11.32 7.40
CA GLY A 216 -12.99 -12.25 8.40
C GLY A 216 -11.48 -12.18 8.54
N LYS A 217 -10.97 -13.04 9.41
CA LYS A 217 -9.55 -13.13 9.74
C LYS A 217 -8.81 -13.97 8.70
N VAL A 218 -7.68 -13.43 8.22
CA VAL A 218 -6.77 -14.14 7.32
C VAL A 218 -5.48 -14.45 8.10
N PRO A 219 -5.15 -15.74 8.30
CA PRO A 219 -4.00 -16.11 9.11
C PRO A 219 -2.69 -15.76 8.40
N ARG A 220 -1.71 -15.33 9.19
CA ARG A 220 -0.32 -15.22 8.77
C ARG A 220 0.33 -16.59 8.74
N SER A 221 1.31 -16.79 7.88
CA SER A 221 2.22 -17.93 8.01
C SER A 221 3.00 -17.85 9.32
N LYS A 222 3.51 -18.97 9.81
CA LYS A 222 4.34 -18.98 11.02
C LYS A 222 5.56 -18.07 10.89
N ALA A 223 6.18 -18.04 9.71
CA ALA A 223 7.34 -17.19 9.44
C ALA A 223 6.98 -15.70 9.48
N ASP A 224 5.88 -15.31 8.82
CA ASP A 224 5.41 -13.92 8.83
C ASP A 224 4.99 -13.49 10.24
N ALA A 225 4.26 -14.33 10.98
CA ALA A 225 3.85 -14.02 12.34
C ALA A 225 5.04 -13.79 13.29
N ILE A 226 6.08 -14.61 13.19
CA ILE A 226 7.31 -14.43 13.99
C ILE A 226 8.03 -13.14 13.59
N ALA A 227 8.14 -12.84 12.30
CA ALA A 227 8.79 -11.64 11.80
C ALA A 227 8.05 -10.37 12.25
N ASP A 228 6.74 -10.37 12.09
CA ASP A 228 5.87 -9.25 12.47
C ASP A 228 5.89 -9.02 13.98
N HIS A 229 5.87 -10.08 14.77
CA HIS A 229 5.97 -9.99 16.23
C HIS A 229 7.28 -9.32 16.67
N LYS A 230 8.41 -9.70 16.04
CA LYS A 230 9.70 -9.08 16.31
C LYS A 230 9.75 -7.61 15.92
N ILE A 231 9.16 -7.25 14.76
CA ILE A 231 9.10 -5.87 14.30
C ILE A 231 8.29 -5.01 15.29
N MET A 232 7.14 -5.53 15.73
CA MET A 232 6.27 -4.82 16.67
C MET A 232 6.88 -4.68 18.06
N ALA A 233 7.52 -5.75 18.57
CA ALA A 233 8.14 -5.75 19.90
C ALA A 233 9.34 -4.78 20.02
N ASN A 234 10.00 -4.50 18.90
CA ASN A 234 11.17 -3.62 18.87
C ASN A 234 10.83 -2.13 18.68
N GLN A 235 9.56 -1.76 18.72
CA GLN A 235 9.17 -0.36 18.59
C GLN A 235 9.48 0.44 19.86
N PRO A 236 10.01 1.66 19.70
CA PRO A 236 10.37 2.51 20.85
C PRO A 236 9.19 2.86 21.75
N GLU A 237 7.97 2.84 21.22
CA GLU A 237 6.80 3.42 21.89
C GLU A 237 5.68 2.41 22.19
N GLY A 238 5.84 1.13 21.79
CA GLY A 238 4.90 0.06 22.14
C GLY A 238 3.43 0.26 21.71
N GLU A 239 3.17 1.14 20.75
CA GLU A 239 1.81 1.55 20.36
C GLU A 239 1.06 0.49 19.53
N TYR A 240 1.77 -0.46 18.94
CA TYR A 240 1.20 -1.41 18.01
C TYR A 240 1.38 -2.84 18.50
N ALA A 241 0.33 -3.64 18.39
CA ALA A 241 0.36 -5.05 18.70
C ALA A 241 0.36 -5.88 17.41
N SER A 242 1.03 -7.03 17.43
CA SER A 242 0.91 -8.01 16.35
C SER A 242 -0.08 -9.10 16.74
N SER A 243 -0.74 -9.68 15.76
CA SER A 243 -1.60 -10.85 15.90
C SER A 243 -1.15 -11.95 14.94
N ASN A 244 -1.69 -13.16 15.08
CA ASN A 244 -1.42 -14.24 14.13
C ASN A 244 -2.29 -14.16 12.86
N TRP A 245 -3.08 -13.12 12.71
CA TRP A 245 -3.99 -12.90 11.58
C TRP A 245 -4.14 -11.41 11.29
N GLU A 246 -4.74 -11.10 10.15
CA GLU A 246 -5.25 -9.77 9.82
C GLU A 246 -6.76 -9.83 9.66
N ASP A 247 -7.45 -8.80 10.14
CA ASP A 247 -8.85 -8.58 9.82
C ASP A 247 -8.95 -8.01 8.40
N CYS A 248 -9.70 -8.70 7.54
CA CYS A 248 -9.71 -8.43 6.11
C CYS A 248 -11.12 -8.45 5.55
N SER A 249 -11.33 -7.69 4.49
CA SER A 249 -12.56 -7.76 3.70
C SER A 249 -12.27 -7.70 2.19
N ILE A 250 -13.22 -8.23 1.41
CA ILE A 250 -13.25 -8.14 -0.05
C ILE A 250 -14.58 -7.55 -0.46
N TRP A 251 -14.53 -6.53 -1.28
CA TRP A 251 -15.69 -5.82 -1.75
C TRP A 251 -15.72 -5.75 -3.27
N ARG A 252 -16.91 -5.72 -3.83
CA ARG A 252 -17.15 -5.51 -5.26
C ARG A 252 -18.05 -4.31 -5.47
N ARG A 253 -17.68 -3.45 -6.40
CA ARG A 253 -18.52 -2.36 -6.86
C ARG A 253 -19.60 -2.91 -7.78
N THR A 254 -20.88 -2.69 -7.42
CA THR A 254 -22.06 -3.15 -8.16
C THR A 254 -22.94 -1.95 -8.50
N GLY A 255 -22.71 -1.32 -9.63
CA GLY A 255 -23.54 -0.22 -10.16
C GLY A 255 -23.19 1.16 -9.58
#